data_8cf0eb04a632b68032d9f78fb4daf21a
#
_entry.id   8cf0eb04a632b68032d9f78fb4daf21a
#
_cell.length_a   1.000
_cell.length_b   1.000
_cell.length_c   1.000
_cell.angle_alpha   90.00
_cell.angle_beta   90.00
_cell.angle_gamma   90.00
#
_symmetry.space_group_name_H-M   'P 1'
#
loop_
_entity.id
_entity.type
_entity.pdbx_description
1 polymer ?
#
loop_
_entity_poly.entity_id
_entity_poly.type
_entity_poly.pdbx_seq_one_letter_code
_entity_poly.pdbx_strand_id
1 'polypeptide(L)'
;HADQDHVGGLPDVLKKYNLRALFLTNLLGFCDDIDVIKKICDARKIILLEDNCESLGTEYQGKKLGNFGLAATFSFYVGHHMSTIEGGAVLTDDKKLATMLRIVRAHGWDRNLDLVRQENLRKKYKVNSTFYSRYTFYDLGYNFRTTEINGFLGNRQLKFLGEIIKKRRDNFREMSVPIYQNSNRYFAIKSRHLDFCSNFAVPIICKTQKIRDELVAKCAGII
;
A
#
# COMPACT_ATOMS: atom_id res chain seq x y z
N HIS A 1 8.83 -26.71 -7.65
CA HIS A 1 7.55 -26.23 -8.21
C HIS A 1 7.08 -24.86 -7.67
N ALA A 2 7.91 -24.16 -6.90
CA ALA A 2 7.58 -22.80 -6.43
C ALA A 2 7.87 -21.69 -7.48
N ASP A 3 8.32 -22.02 -8.67
CA ASP A 3 8.79 -21.07 -9.67
C ASP A 3 7.74 -20.62 -10.68
N GLN A 4 6.56 -21.23 -10.68
CA GLN A 4 5.46 -20.85 -11.59
C GLN A 4 4.26 -20.21 -10.85
N ASP A 5 4.30 -20.09 -9.53
CA ASP A 5 3.10 -19.95 -8.72
C ASP A 5 2.84 -18.58 -8.09
N HIS A 6 3.70 -17.59 -8.30
CA HIS A 6 3.44 -16.27 -7.69
C HIS A 6 2.17 -15.59 -8.23
N VAL A 7 1.76 -15.91 -9.46
CA VAL A 7 0.48 -15.47 -10.04
C VAL A 7 -0.36 -16.64 -10.57
N GLY A 8 0.04 -17.89 -10.27
CA GLY A 8 -0.53 -19.10 -10.87
C GLY A 8 -2.04 -19.23 -10.70
N GLY A 9 -2.58 -18.87 -9.54
CA GLY A 9 -4.02 -18.92 -9.29
C GLY A 9 -4.81 -17.73 -9.83
N LEU A 10 -4.16 -16.59 -10.09
CA LEU A 10 -4.86 -15.37 -10.52
C LEU A 10 -5.54 -15.52 -11.89
N PRO A 11 -4.92 -16.07 -12.96
CA PRO A 11 -5.58 -16.27 -14.23
C PRO A 11 -6.84 -17.13 -14.14
N ASP A 12 -6.85 -18.15 -13.29
CA ASP A 12 -8.01 -19.04 -13.12
C ASP A 12 -9.13 -18.37 -12.35
N VAL A 13 -8.82 -17.61 -11.30
CA VAL A 13 -9.78 -16.75 -10.61
C VAL A 13 -10.40 -15.75 -11.58
N LEU A 14 -9.57 -15.08 -12.39
CA LEU A 14 -10.03 -14.10 -13.36
C LEU A 14 -10.89 -14.70 -14.48
N LYS A 15 -10.65 -15.96 -14.87
CA LYS A 15 -11.51 -16.67 -15.83
C LYS A 15 -12.87 -17.02 -15.23
N LYS A 16 -12.89 -17.40 -13.95
CA LYS A 16 -14.09 -17.88 -13.26
C LYS A 16 -15.01 -16.76 -12.83
N TYR A 17 -14.49 -15.58 -12.50
CA TYR A 17 -15.25 -14.48 -11.92
C TYR A 17 -15.17 -13.24 -12.81
N ASN A 18 -16.28 -12.49 -12.92
CA ASN A 18 -16.31 -11.19 -13.61
C ASN A 18 -15.82 -10.09 -12.66
N LEU A 19 -14.51 -10.01 -12.47
CA LEU A 19 -13.88 -9.03 -11.58
C LEU A 19 -13.81 -7.67 -12.25
N ARG A 20 -14.15 -6.62 -11.50
CA ARG A 20 -14.01 -5.22 -11.94
C ARG A 20 -12.73 -4.57 -11.43
N ALA A 21 -12.24 -5.01 -10.29
CA ALA A 21 -11.01 -4.49 -9.69
C ALA A 21 -10.24 -5.59 -8.97
N LEU A 22 -8.93 -5.45 -8.95
CA LEU A 22 -7.99 -6.21 -8.12
C LEU A 22 -7.32 -5.23 -7.16
N PHE A 23 -7.43 -5.48 -5.85
CA PHE A 23 -6.69 -4.77 -4.83
C PHE A 23 -5.53 -5.66 -4.39
N LEU A 24 -4.33 -5.37 -4.91
CA LEU A 24 -3.13 -6.16 -4.72
C LEU A 24 -2.37 -5.66 -3.49
N THR A 25 -2.23 -6.51 -2.48
CA THR A 25 -1.43 -6.20 -1.29
C THR A 25 0.01 -6.65 -1.48
N ASN A 26 0.94 -5.69 -1.44
CA ASN A 26 2.38 -5.92 -1.46
C ASN A 26 2.87 -6.10 -0.02
N LEU A 27 2.84 -7.35 0.44
CA LEU A 27 2.99 -7.73 1.85
C LEU A 27 4.45 -7.68 2.30
N LEU A 28 4.72 -7.18 3.52
CA LEU A 28 6.01 -7.19 4.22
C LEU A 28 7.20 -6.56 3.44
N GLY A 29 6.88 -5.69 2.49
CA GLY A 29 7.89 -5.06 1.64
C GLY A 29 8.16 -5.79 0.32
N PHE A 30 7.58 -6.95 0.11
CA PHE A 30 7.72 -7.73 -1.12
C PHE A 30 6.61 -7.40 -2.12
N CYS A 31 6.86 -7.70 -3.38
CA CYS A 31 5.82 -7.80 -4.40
C CYS A 31 6.13 -8.94 -5.36
N ASP A 32 5.11 -9.41 -6.06
CA ASP A 32 5.24 -10.35 -7.17
C ASP A 32 5.63 -9.63 -8.47
N ASP A 33 5.61 -10.34 -9.60
CA ASP A 33 5.83 -9.78 -10.94
C ASP A 33 4.66 -8.86 -11.33
N ILE A 34 4.63 -7.67 -10.73
CA ILE A 34 3.52 -6.72 -10.82
C ILE A 34 3.23 -6.25 -12.26
N ASP A 35 4.24 -6.25 -13.14
CA ASP A 35 4.08 -5.95 -14.56
C ASP A 35 3.27 -7.05 -15.28
N VAL A 36 3.44 -8.31 -14.91
CA VAL A 36 2.64 -9.44 -15.42
C VAL A 36 1.20 -9.32 -14.94
N ILE A 37 1.02 -9.03 -13.64
CA ILE A 37 -0.31 -8.80 -13.05
C ILE A 37 -1.00 -7.63 -13.76
N LYS A 38 -0.29 -6.53 -13.97
CA LYS A 38 -0.83 -5.35 -14.66
C LYS A 38 -1.25 -5.67 -16.09
N LYS A 39 -0.44 -6.40 -16.86
CA LYS A 39 -0.78 -6.83 -18.23
C LYS A 39 -2.07 -7.67 -18.26
N ILE A 40 -2.24 -8.58 -17.30
CA ILE A 40 -3.46 -9.37 -17.17
C ILE A 40 -4.67 -8.48 -16.85
N CYS A 41 -4.50 -7.54 -15.91
CA CYS A 41 -5.56 -6.60 -15.55
C CYS A 41 -5.97 -5.73 -16.75
N ASP A 42 -5.02 -5.17 -17.46
CA ASP A 42 -5.27 -4.32 -18.65
C ASP A 42 -6.00 -5.09 -19.75
N ALA A 43 -5.53 -6.29 -20.08
CA ALA A 43 -6.14 -7.14 -21.11
C ALA A 43 -7.60 -7.50 -20.78
N ARG A 44 -7.97 -7.52 -19.50
CA ARG A 44 -9.31 -7.86 -19.01
C ARG A 44 -10.13 -6.67 -18.53
N LYS A 45 -9.60 -5.46 -18.68
CA LYS A 45 -10.23 -4.21 -18.22
C LYS A 45 -10.54 -4.23 -16.70
N ILE A 46 -9.66 -4.87 -15.92
CA ILE A 46 -9.71 -4.91 -14.46
C ILE A 46 -8.92 -3.74 -13.91
N ILE A 47 -9.51 -2.97 -13.02
CA ILE A 47 -8.82 -1.87 -12.33
C ILE A 47 -7.83 -2.48 -11.34
N LEU A 48 -6.53 -2.17 -11.49
CA LEU A 48 -5.51 -2.51 -10.50
C LEU A 48 -5.44 -1.40 -9.46
N LEU A 49 -5.55 -1.77 -8.20
CA LEU A 49 -5.28 -0.94 -7.03
C LEU A 49 -4.16 -1.60 -6.23
N GLU A 50 -3.27 -0.81 -5.64
CA GLU A 50 -2.13 -1.32 -4.87
C GLU A 50 -2.30 -0.99 -3.38
N ASP A 51 -2.11 -1.98 -2.52
CA ASP A 51 -1.93 -1.76 -1.11
C ASP A 51 -0.43 -1.88 -0.77
N ASN A 52 0.18 -0.72 -0.51
CA ASN A 52 1.60 -0.60 -0.21
C ASN A 52 1.85 -0.17 1.25
N CYS A 53 0.91 -0.47 2.13
CA CYS A 53 1.03 -0.10 3.55
C CYS A 53 2.32 -0.64 4.17
N GLU A 54 2.78 -1.80 3.75
CA GLU A 54 4.01 -2.44 4.24
C GLU A 54 5.18 -2.41 3.25
N SER A 55 5.05 -1.73 2.11
CA SER A 55 6.06 -1.75 1.04
C SER A 55 6.50 -0.36 0.57
N LEU A 56 6.33 0.65 1.43
CA LEU A 56 6.75 2.02 1.11
C LEU A 56 8.26 2.07 0.81
N GLY A 57 8.59 2.38 -0.45
CA GLY A 57 9.97 2.49 -0.93
C GLY A 57 10.49 1.27 -1.68
N THR A 58 9.74 0.17 -1.79
CA THR A 58 10.10 -0.96 -2.65
C THR A 58 10.08 -0.55 -4.12
N GLU A 59 11.07 -1.03 -4.89
CA GLU A 59 11.24 -0.72 -6.31
C GLU A 59 11.27 -1.99 -7.15
N TYR A 60 10.58 -1.94 -8.28
CA TYR A 60 10.50 -2.99 -9.29
C TYR A 60 10.66 -2.38 -10.68
N GLN A 61 11.65 -2.86 -11.46
CA GLN A 61 11.98 -2.37 -12.80
C GLN A 61 12.12 -0.83 -12.87
N GLY A 62 12.88 -0.25 -11.93
CA GLY A 62 13.12 1.20 -11.87
C GLY A 62 11.95 2.04 -11.40
N LYS A 63 10.84 1.43 -10.98
CA LYS A 63 9.63 2.11 -10.50
C LYS A 63 9.33 1.74 -9.05
N LYS A 64 8.97 2.74 -8.24
CA LYS A 64 8.44 2.49 -6.89
C LYS A 64 7.06 1.88 -6.97
N LEU A 65 6.78 0.93 -6.08
CA LEU A 65 5.41 0.42 -5.89
C LEU A 65 4.47 1.59 -5.55
N GLY A 66 3.23 1.48 -6.00
CA GLY A 66 2.25 2.57 -5.98
C GLY A 66 2.14 3.35 -7.31
N ASN A 67 2.95 2.99 -8.32
CA ASN A 67 2.93 3.60 -9.64
C ASN A 67 2.45 2.65 -10.75
N PHE A 68 1.91 1.48 -10.40
CA PHE A 68 1.47 0.48 -11.37
C PHE A 68 -0.04 0.46 -11.53
N GLY A 69 -0.80 0.68 -10.46
CA GLY A 69 -2.26 0.70 -10.44
C GLY A 69 -2.87 2.08 -10.64
N LEU A 70 -4.20 2.15 -10.66
CA LEU A 70 -4.98 3.39 -10.71
C LEU A 70 -4.77 4.25 -9.46
N ALA A 71 -4.63 3.59 -8.31
CA ALA A 71 -4.36 4.22 -7.03
C ALA A 71 -3.60 3.26 -6.11
N ALA A 72 -2.91 3.84 -5.14
CA ALA A 72 -2.18 3.09 -4.13
C ALA A 72 -2.45 3.62 -2.73
N THR A 73 -2.56 2.72 -1.76
CA THR A 73 -2.68 3.06 -0.33
C THR A 73 -1.34 2.91 0.37
N PHE A 74 -1.09 3.79 1.34
CA PHE A 74 0.07 3.76 2.23
C PHE A 74 -0.40 4.02 3.65
N SER A 75 0.17 3.30 4.61
CA SER A 75 -0.10 3.50 6.03
C SER A 75 1.01 4.30 6.70
N PHE A 76 0.60 5.19 7.60
CA PHE A 76 1.48 5.93 8.49
C PHE A 76 1.20 5.59 9.97
N TYR A 77 0.70 4.38 10.21
CA TYR A 77 0.54 3.83 11.54
C TYR A 77 1.91 3.66 12.23
N VAL A 78 1.92 3.61 13.56
CA VAL A 78 3.13 3.65 14.38
C VAL A 78 4.21 2.62 14.01
N GLY A 79 3.83 1.43 13.58
CA GLY A 79 4.76 0.35 13.19
C GLY A 79 5.32 0.43 11.77
N HIS A 80 4.81 1.34 10.94
CA HIS A 80 5.17 1.42 9.53
C HIS A 80 6.50 2.17 9.27
N HIS A 81 6.90 2.26 8.00
CA HIS A 81 8.16 2.89 7.60
C HIS A 81 8.24 4.38 7.98
N MET A 82 7.11 5.05 7.91
CA MET A 82 6.94 6.43 8.37
C MET A 82 5.68 6.46 9.25
N SER A 83 5.73 7.16 10.38
CA SER A 83 4.61 7.21 11.30
C SER A 83 4.11 8.63 11.55
N THR A 84 2.81 8.77 11.54
CA THR A 84 2.10 9.96 12.05
C THR A 84 1.24 9.62 13.26
N ILE A 85 1.61 8.55 13.99
CA ILE A 85 0.87 7.86 15.06
C ILE A 85 -0.29 7.08 14.44
N GLU A 86 -1.27 7.78 13.92
CA GLU A 86 -2.34 7.30 13.06
C GLU A 86 -2.31 8.08 11.76
N GLY A 87 -2.65 7.44 10.64
CA GLY A 87 -2.74 8.11 9.35
C GLY A 87 -2.43 7.20 8.17
N GLY A 88 -2.55 7.76 6.99
CA GLY A 88 -2.27 7.11 5.73
C GLY A 88 -2.46 8.05 4.56
N ALA A 89 -2.15 7.57 3.38
CA ALA A 89 -2.36 8.28 2.14
C ALA A 89 -2.93 7.38 1.06
N VAL A 90 -3.73 7.95 0.18
CA VAL A 90 -4.08 7.37 -1.11
C VAL A 90 -3.47 8.23 -2.19
N LEU A 91 -2.62 7.65 -3.03
CA LEU A 91 -1.96 8.32 -4.15
C LEU A 91 -2.59 7.88 -5.46
N THR A 92 -2.82 8.84 -6.36
CA THR A 92 -3.35 8.60 -7.71
C THR A 92 -3.02 9.76 -8.63
N ASP A 93 -2.77 9.47 -9.91
CA ASP A 93 -2.63 10.47 -10.97
C ASP A 93 -3.98 10.84 -11.60
N ASP A 94 -5.05 10.08 -11.30
CA ASP A 94 -6.40 10.39 -11.77
C ASP A 94 -6.99 11.57 -10.98
N LYS A 95 -7.11 12.73 -11.67
CA LYS A 95 -7.61 13.97 -11.06
C LYS A 95 -9.06 13.88 -10.59
N LYS A 96 -9.89 13.05 -11.24
CA LYS A 96 -11.30 12.85 -10.85
C LYS A 96 -11.37 12.01 -9.57
N LEU A 97 -10.62 10.90 -9.54
CA LEU A 97 -10.50 10.07 -8.35
C LEU A 97 -9.93 10.85 -7.18
N ALA A 98 -8.85 11.62 -7.38
CA ALA A 98 -8.26 12.46 -6.33
C ALA A 98 -9.24 13.50 -5.77
N THR A 99 -10.09 14.06 -6.62
CA THR A 99 -11.15 15.01 -6.21
C THR A 99 -12.21 14.30 -5.37
N MET A 100 -12.69 13.15 -5.84
CA MET A 100 -13.68 12.32 -5.13
C MET A 100 -13.15 11.89 -3.74
N LEU A 101 -11.93 11.40 -3.67
CA LEU A 101 -11.30 10.98 -2.41
C LEU A 101 -11.24 12.14 -1.38
N ARG A 102 -10.90 13.36 -1.83
CA ARG A 102 -10.90 14.55 -0.96
C ARG A 102 -12.28 14.91 -0.43
N ILE A 103 -13.32 14.71 -1.23
CA ILE A 103 -14.72 14.95 -0.85
C ILE A 103 -15.16 13.87 0.16
N VAL A 104 -14.98 12.58 -0.21
CA VAL A 104 -15.48 11.45 0.57
C VAL A 104 -14.80 11.33 1.95
N ARG A 105 -13.49 11.57 2.04
CA ARG A 105 -12.78 11.52 3.33
C ARG A 105 -13.23 12.58 4.34
N ALA A 106 -13.91 13.63 3.87
CA ALA A 106 -14.31 14.80 4.67
C ALA A 106 -15.80 15.09 4.50
N HIS A 107 -16.64 14.20 5.01
CA HIS A 107 -18.10 14.33 5.09
C HIS A 107 -18.84 14.49 3.75
N GLY A 108 -18.19 14.39 2.61
CA GLY A 108 -18.83 14.61 1.30
C GLY A 108 -18.90 16.07 0.88
N TRP A 109 -18.24 17.01 1.56
CA TRP A 109 -18.23 18.44 1.20
C TRP A 109 -17.03 18.86 0.33
N ASP A 110 -17.08 20.07 -0.23
CA ASP A 110 -16.05 20.61 -1.13
C ASP A 110 -14.95 21.43 -0.43
N ARG A 111 -15.01 21.65 0.88
CA ARG A 111 -14.14 22.57 1.63
C ARG A 111 -12.64 22.31 1.49
N ASN A 112 -12.25 21.07 1.18
CA ASN A 112 -10.84 20.67 1.01
C ASN A 112 -10.38 20.68 -0.45
N LEU A 113 -11.21 21.19 -1.37
CA LEU A 113 -10.85 21.40 -2.76
C LEU A 113 -10.29 22.82 -2.97
N ASP A 114 -9.49 23.00 -4.02
CA ASP A 114 -9.12 24.32 -4.49
C ASP A 114 -10.35 25.09 -5.01
N LEU A 115 -10.23 26.41 -5.11
CA LEU A 115 -11.33 27.30 -5.48
C LEU A 115 -11.94 26.95 -6.83
N VAL A 116 -11.13 26.62 -7.82
CA VAL A 116 -11.61 26.29 -9.17
C VAL A 116 -12.49 25.02 -9.15
N ARG A 117 -12.04 23.99 -8.42
CA ARG A 117 -12.83 22.76 -8.27
C ARG A 117 -14.10 22.99 -7.46
N GLN A 118 -14.05 23.83 -6.41
CA GLN A 118 -15.23 24.21 -5.64
C GLN A 118 -16.26 24.89 -6.55
N GLU A 119 -15.85 25.91 -7.32
CA GLU A 119 -16.74 26.64 -8.23
C GLU A 119 -17.38 25.73 -9.28
N ASN A 120 -16.59 24.86 -9.90
CA ASN A 120 -17.09 23.91 -10.89
C ASN A 120 -18.12 22.95 -10.29
N LEU A 121 -17.85 22.46 -9.08
CA LEU A 121 -18.76 21.55 -8.38
C LEU A 121 -20.06 22.26 -8.02
N ARG A 122 -19.96 23.48 -7.46
CA ARG A 122 -21.13 24.32 -7.10
C ARG A 122 -21.99 24.68 -8.31
N LYS A 123 -21.36 25.04 -9.43
CA LYS A 123 -22.08 25.26 -10.70
C LYS A 123 -22.82 24.02 -11.15
N LYS A 124 -22.16 22.86 -11.14
CA LYS A 124 -22.77 21.58 -11.52
C LYS A 124 -24.01 21.25 -10.71
N TYR A 125 -23.99 21.51 -9.41
CA TYR A 125 -25.09 21.21 -8.49
C TYR A 125 -26.00 22.41 -8.21
N LYS A 126 -25.84 23.55 -8.96
CA LYS A 126 -26.66 24.76 -8.86
C LYS A 126 -26.70 25.35 -7.44
N VAL A 127 -25.57 25.29 -6.73
CA VAL A 127 -25.42 25.88 -5.38
C VAL A 127 -25.05 27.36 -5.52
N ASN A 128 -26.03 28.24 -5.39
CA ASN A 128 -25.87 29.69 -5.70
C ASN A 128 -25.67 30.55 -4.45
N SER A 129 -25.78 30.01 -3.25
CA SER A 129 -25.69 30.77 -2.00
C SER A 129 -24.37 30.46 -1.30
N THR A 130 -23.69 31.53 -0.82
CA THR A 130 -22.49 31.41 0.01
C THR A 130 -22.76 30.70 1.34
N PHE A 131 -23.97 30.86 1.89
CA PHE A 131 -24.39 30.13 3.08
C PHE A 131 -24.54 28.63 2.78
N TYR A 132 -25.37 28.30 1.81
CA TYR A 132 -25.62 26.88 1.46
C TYR A 132 -24.37 26.17 0.95
N SER A 133 -23.44 26.85 0.28
CA SER A 133 -22.18 26.24 -0.16
C SER A 133 -21.36 25.64 0.98
N ARG A 134 -21.48 26.22 2.19
CA ARG A 134 -20.76 25.71 3.38
C ARG A 134 -21.38 24.45 3.98
N TYR A 135 -22.64 24.14 3.66
CA TYR A 135 -23.42 23.05 4.24
C TYR A 135 -23.95 22.10 3.16
N THR A 136 -23.41 22.19 1.94
CA THR A 136 -23.74 21.25 0.87
C THR A 136 -22.82 20.05 0.92
N PHE A 137 -23.42 18.87 0.90
CA PHE A 137 -22.75 17.59 0.83
C PHE A 137 -23.02 17.00 -0.54
N TYR A 138 -21.95 16.73 -1.31
CA TYR A 138 -22.05 16.34 -2.72
C TYR A 138 -22.06 14.82 -2.90
N ASP A 139 -21.67 14.09 -1.86
CA ASP A 139 -21.67 12.63 -1.82
C ASP A 139 -21.77 12.15 -0.36
N LEU A 140 -22.03 10.83 -0.20
CA LEU A 140 -21.84 10.18 1.10
C LEU A 140 -20.34 10.24 1.44
N GLY A 141 -20.04 10.57 2.68
CA GLY A 141 -18.67 10.74 3.11
C GLY A 141 -18.40 10.23 4.52
N TYR A 142 -17.12 10.07 4.80
CA TYR A 142 -16.59 9.65 6.09
C TYR A 142 -15.92 10.83 6.78
N ASN A 143 -15.57 10.65 8.05
CA ASN A 143 -14.68 11.55 8.77
C ASN A 143 -13.30 10.91 8.92
N PHE A 144 -12.52 10.91 7.84
CA PHE A 144 -11.13 10.45 7.80
C PHE A 144 -10.15 11.62 7.69
N ARG A 145 -10.49 12.74 8.32
CA ARG A 145 -9.62 13.92 8.32
C ARG A 145 -8.45 13.68 9.26
N THR A 146 -7.25 14.00 8.79
CA THR A 146 -6.05 14.10 9.61
C THR A 146 -5.98 15.46 10.29
N THR A 147 -5.17 15.56 11.34
CA THR A 147 -4.91 16.81 12.06
C THR A 147 -3.60 17.44 11.59
N GLU A 148 -3.39 18.73 11.94
CA GLU A 148 -2.12 19.43 11.70
C GLU A 148 -0.94 18.73 12.40
N ILE A 149 -1.19 18.06 13.55
CA ILE A 149 -0.18 17.29 14.28
C ILE A 149 0.32 16.13 13.42
N ASN A 150 -0.58 15.39 12.77
CA ASN A 150 -0.19 14.31 11.86
C ASN A 150 0.66 14.85 10.69
N GLY A 151 0.26 15.98 10.12
CA GLY A 151 1.02 16.65 9.05
C GLY A 151 2.41 17.08 9.51
N PHE A 152 2.52 17.67 10.69
CA PHE A 152 3.80 18.06 11.27
C PHE A 152 4.73 16.85 11.48
N LEU A 153 4.22 15.78 12.09
CA LEU A 153 4.98 14.55 12.31
C LEU A 153 5.45 13.93 10.99
N GLY A 154 4.55 13.83 10.01
CA GLY A 154 4.88 13.29 8.69
C GLY A 154 5.98 14.09 7.99
N ASN A 155 5.89 15.41 7.98
CA ASN A 155 6.91 16.29 7.41
C ASN A 155 8.27 16.16 8.10
N ARG A 156 8.28 15.90 9.40
CA ARG A 156 9.54 15.66 10.13
C ARG A 156 10.16 14.31 9.75
N GLN A 157 9.36 13.25 9.63
CA GLN A 157 9.85 11.90 9.31
C GLN A 157 10.21 11.75 7.82
N LEU A 158 9.51 12.42 6.93
CA LEU A 158 9.75 12.33 5.48
C LEU A 158 11.21 12.60 5.11
N LYS A 159 11.88 13.48 5.84
CA LYS A 159 13.31 13.81 5.63
C LYS A 159 14.23 12.61 5.85
N PHE A 160 13.83 11.67 6.69
CA PHE A 160 14.61 10.48 7.05
C PHE A 160 14.11 9.22 6.35
N LEU A 161 13.08 9.31 5.50
CA LEU A 161 12.48 8.14 4.88
C LEU A 161 13.51 7.28 4.12
N GLY A 162 14.43 7.91 3.37
CA GLY A 162 15.50 7.20 2.66
C GLY A 162 16.41 6.38 3.58
N GLU A 163 16.77 6.95 4.72
CA GLU A 163 17.61 6.28 5.73
C GLU A 163 16.83 5.14 6.40
N ILE A 164 15.55 5.37 6.71
CA ILE A 164 14.68 4.37 7.35
C ILE A 164 14.53 3.13 6.46
N ILE A 165 14.18 3.31 5.18
CA ILE A 165 13.99 2.17 4.27
C ILE A 165 15.31 1.42 4.03
N LYS A 166 16.43 2.13 3.92
CA LYS A 166 17.75 1.52 3.81
C LYS A 166 18.08 0.69 5.04
N LYS A 167 17.91 1.25 6.25
CA LYS A 167 18.20 0.56 7.50
C LYS A 167 17.34 -0.68 7.69
N ARG A 168 16.05 -0.61 7.34
CA ARG A 168 15.16 -1.79 7.36
C ARG A 168 15.64 -2.89 6.44
N ARG A 169 16.03 -2.57 5.21
CA ARG A 169 16.60 -3.54 4.27
C ARG A 169 17.89 -4.15 4.80
N ASP A 170 18.79 -3.33 5.35
CA ASP A 170 20.09 -3.81 5.86
C ASP A 170 19.87 -4.75 7.06
N ASN A 171 18.99 -4.39 7.99
CA ASN A 171 18.58 -5.25 9.11
C ASN A 171 17.94 -6.56 8.60
N PHE A 172 17.06 -6.48 7.58
CA PHE A 172 16.48 -7.68 6.97
C PHE A 172 17.55 -8.60 6.42
N ARG A 173 18.54 -8.09 5.68
CA ARG A 173 19.64 -8.88 5.11
C ARG A 173 20.45 -9.55 6.21
N GLU A 174 20.83 -8.81 7.23
CA GLU A 174 21.60 -9.34 8.35
C GLU A 174 20.87 -10.48 9.07
N MET A 175 19.57 -10.34 9.32
CA MET A 175 18.76 -11.35 10.02
C MET A 175 18.37 -12.50 9.12
N SER A 176 18.05 -12.28 7.85
CA SER A 176 17.47 -13.30 6.97
C SER A 176 18.52 -14.26 6.39
N VAL A 177 19.77 -13.82 6.20
CA VAL A 177 20.83 -14.66 5.60
C VAL A 177 21.05 -15.94 6.39
N PRO A 178 21.33 -15.91 7.72
CA PRO A 178 21.55 -17.14 8.49
C PRO A 178 20.30 -18.04 8.55
N ILE A 179 19.10 -17.45 8.52
CA ILE A 179 17.83 -18.19 8.51
C ILE A 179 17.68 -18.94 7.18
N TYR A 180 17.85 -18.24 6.06
CA TYR A 180 17.61 -18.80 4.72
C TYR A 180 18.72 -19.74 4.25
N GLN A 181 19.92 -19.64 4.82
CA GLN A 181 20.98 -20.64 4.62
C GLN A 181 20.61 -22.00 5.21
N ASN A 182 19.75 -22.05 6.22
CA ASN A 182 19.26 -23.32 6.78
C ASN A 182 18.09 -23.87 5.94
N SER A 183 18.40 -24.28 4.71
CA SER A 183 17.44 -24.76 3.73
C SER A 183 16.72 -26.05 4.13
N ASN A 184 17.22 -26.77 5.15
CA ASN A 184 16.54 -27.97 5.67
C ASN A 184 15.35 -27.63 6.55
N ARG A 185 15.33 -26.43 7.14
CA ARG A 185 14.30 -25.99 8.09
C ARG A 185 13.37 -24.95 7.52
N TYR A 186 13.86 -24.04 6.67
CA TYR A 186 13.14 -22.86 6.23
C TYR A 186 13.13 -22.72 4.71
N PHE A 187 12.08 -22.08 4.19
CA PHE A 187 12.03 -21.61 2.81
C PHE A 187 12.56 -20.17 2.75
N ALA A 188 13.42 -19.91 1.78
CA ALA A 188 13.83 -18.52 1.49
C ALA A 188 12.75 -17.82 0.67
N ILE A 189 12.49 -16.55 0.97
CA ILE A 189 11.63 -15.72 0.15
C ILE A 189 12.42 -15.20 -1.04
N LYS A 190 11.86 -15.37 -2.23
CA LYS A 190 12.43 -14.86 -3.46
C LYS A 190 12.15 -13.37 -3.59
N SER A 191 13.21 -12.58 -3.73
CA SER A 191 13.12 -11.12 -3.92
C SER A 191 14.15 -10.59 -4.91
N ARG A 192 14.80 -11.49 -5.67
CA ARG A 192 15.87 -11.12 -6.62
C ARG A 192 15.38 -10.32 -7.83
N HIS A 193 14.07 -10.37 -8.11
CA HIS A 193 13.41 -9.60 -9.17
C HIS A 193 13.17 -8.13 -8.78
N LEU A 194 13.36 -7.80 -7.49
CA LEU A 194 13.20 -6.44 -6.97
C LEU A 194 14.52 -5.69 -7.06
N ASP A 195 14.50 -4.47 -7.57
CA ASP A 195 15.66 -3.58 -7.57
C ASP A 195 16.02 -3.15 -6.15
N PHE A 196 14.97 -2.89 -5.36
CA PHE A 196 15.08 -2.56 -3.95
C PHE A 196 13.87 -3.10 -3.19
N CYS A 197 14.11 -3.85 -2.11
CA CYS A 197 13.06 -4.30 -1.21
C CYS A 197 13.11 -3.48 0.09
N SER A 198 12.05 -2.71 0.35
CA SER A 198 11.86 -1.96 1.59
C SER A 198 11.15 -2.83 2.61
N ASN A 199 11.93 -3.69 3.30
CA ASN A 199 11.38 -4.73 4.16
C ASN A 199 10.65 -4.17 5.37
N PHE A 200 9.45 -4.70 5.62
CA PHE A 200 8.66 -4.38 6.80
C PHE A 200 9.01 -5.27 8.00
N ALA A 201 9.20 -6.56 7.73
CA ALA A 201 9.54 -7.58 8.72
C ALA A 201 10.42 -8.68 8.11
N VAL A 202 10.88 -9.60 8.94
CA VAL A 202 11.62 -10.81 8.53
C VAL A 202 10.68 -12.01 8.66
N PRO A 203 9.96 -12.39 7.60
CA PRO A 203 9.10 -13.58 7.64
C PRO A 203 9.94 -14.85 7.63
N ILE A 204 9.56 -15.81 8.46
CA ILE A 204 10.22 -17.10 8.55
C ILE A 204 9.21 -18.19 8.15
N ILE A 205 9.39 -18.76 6.96
CA ILE A 205 8.52 -19.79 6.44
C ILE A 205 9.12 -21.16 6.80
N CYS A 206 8.55 -21.80 7.80
CA CYS A 206 8.99 -23.11 8.27
C CYS A 206 8.51 -24.23 7.35
N LYS A 207 9.37 -25.21 7.06
CA LYS A 207 9.02 -26.35 6.20
C LYS A 207 7.99 -27.30 6.81
N THR A 208 7.90 -27.35 8.14
CA THR A 208 6.93 -28.18 8.86
C THR A 208 6.37 -27.46 10.07
N GLN A 209 5.18 -27.88 10.49
CA GLN A 209 4.56 -27.38 11.72
C GLN A 209 5.45 -27.59 12.95
N LYS A 210 6.11 -28.75 13.06
CA LYS A 210 7.02 -29.05 14.16
C LYS A 210 8.15 -28.02 14.26
N ILE A 211 8.78 -27.67 13.12
CA ILE A 211 9.84 -26.65 13.09
C ILE A 211 9.31 -25.28 13.52
N ARG A 212 8.10 -24.92 13.10
CA ARG A 212 7.45 -23.68 13.52
C ARG A 212 7.23 -23.66 15.04
N ASP A 213 6.68 -24.72 15.59
CA ASP A 213 6.34 -24.81 17.01
C ASP A 213 7.60 -24.77 17.89
N GLU A 214 8.68 -25.44 17.46
CA GLU A 214 10.01 -25.37 18.11
C GLU A 214 10.57 -23.93 18.09
N LEU A 215 10.43 -23.23 16.95
CA LEU A 215 10.89 -21.84 16.82
C LEU A 215 10.10 -20.91 17.73
N VAL A 216 8.78 -20.99 17.70
CA VAL A 216 7.88 -20.18 18.52
C VAL A 216 8.19 -20.39 20.03
N ALA A 217 8.34 -21.65 20.45
CA ALA A 217 8.67 -21.96 21.85
C ALA A 217 10.01 -21.34 22.30
N LYS A 218 11.02 -21.31 21.42
CA LYS A 218 12.31 -20.67 21.72
C LYS A 218 12.22 -19.13 21.76
N CYS A 219 11.35 -18.53 20.98
CA CYS A 219 11.18 -17.08 20.93
C CYS A 219 10.24 -16.55 22.02
N ALA A 220 9.35 -17.38 22.57
CA ALA A 220 8.34 -16.99 23.56
C ALA A 220 8.87 -16.43 24.88
N GLY A 221 10.17 -16.50 25.14
CA GLY A 221 10.81 -15.90 26.32
C GLY A 221 11.61 -14.62 26.03
N ILE A 222 11.55 -14.12 24.78
CA ILE A 222 12.39 -12.99 24.30
C ILE A 222 11.52 -11.75 24.00
N ILE A 223 10.18 -11.91 23.98
CA ILE A 223 9.20 -10.84 23.67
C ILE A 223 8.50 -10.43 24.96
#